data_725b72ede8efd88a52d53047538e9f31
#
_entry.id   725b72ede8efd88a52d53047538e9f31
#
_cell.length_a   1.000
_cell.length_b   1.000
_cell.length_c   1.000
_cell.angle_alpha   90.00
_cell.angle_beta   90.00
_cell.angle_gamma   90.00
#
_symmetry.space_group_name_H-M   'P 1'
#
loop_
_entity.id
_entity.type
_entity.pdbx_description
1 polymer ?
#
loop_
_entity_poly.entity_id
_entity_poly.type
_entity_poly.pdbx_seq_one_letter_code
_entity_poly.pdbx_strand_id
1 'polypeptide(L)'
;MLIDKLNWRYATKKMDPAKAVSEDKVDRIIEAARLAPTSSGLQPFEIIVVTNPEVRAKIQEIAWNQAQITDGSHLLVFAAWDNYTPERINHMFDLTNEERGFKNEGWEKYRQFLLGMYPDRDPEENFEHAARQAYIAFGMAVAQAAFEGVDATPMEGFEPAKLDEILGLREKGLRSVTILPLGYRQEEGDWLVNLKKIRRPLDQFVTKVD
;
A
#
# COMPACT_ATOMS: atom_id res chain seq x y z
N MET A 1 -19.61 6.28 -10.11
CA MET A 1 -19.62 5.72 -8.73
C MET A 1 -18.39 4.84 -8.51
N LEU A 2 -18.12 4.38 -7.26
CA LEU A 2 -16.96 3.51 -6.98
C LEU A 2 -16.98 2.23 -7.83
N ILE A 3 -18.12 1.58 -7.94
CA ILE A 3 -18.27 0.32 -8.70
C ILE A 3 -17.89 0.51 -10.19
N ASP A 4 -18.24 1.63 -10.80
CA ASP A 4 -17.89 1.90 -12.20
C ASP A 4 -16.38 2.02 -12.37
N LYS A 5 -15.71 2.68 -11.41
CA LYS A 5 -14.24 2.81 -11.38
C LYS A 5 -13.53 1.48 -11.14
N LEU A 6 -14.07 0.66 -10.25
CA LEU A 6 -13.57 -0.70 -10.03
C LEU A 6 -13.79 -1.61 -11.25
N ASN A 7 -14.85 -1.40 -12.02
CA ASN A 7 -15.08 -2.10 -13.28
C ASN A 7 -14.11 -1.61 -14.38
N TRP A 8 -13.85 -0.31 -14.45
CA TRP A 8 -12.94 0.28 -15.43
C TRP A 8 -11.49 -0.16 -15.23
N ARG A 9 -10.98 -0.19 -13.98
CA ARG A 9 -9.60 -0.54 -13.69
C ARG A 9 -9.32 -2.04 -13.87
N TYR A 10 -8.14 -2.35 -14.35
CA TYR A 10 -7.58 -3.72 -14.34
C TYR A 10 -6.09 -3.68 -13.99
N ALA A 11 -5.42 -4.82 -13.87
CA ALA A 11 -3.97 -4.87 -13.67
C ALA A 11 -3.28 -4.71 -15.04
N THR A 12 -3.10 -3.45 -15.42
CA THR A 12 -2.52 -3.01 -16.70
C THR A 12 -1.18 -3.71 -16.95
N LYS A 13 -1.00 -4.29 -18.12
CA LYS A 13 0.20 -5.06 -18.46
C LYS A 13 1.23 -4.24 -19.20
N LYS A 14 0.82 -3.14 -19.80
CA LYS A 14 1.70 -2.20 -20.47
C LYS A 14 1.29 -0.76 -20.20
N MET A 15 2.24 0.05 -19.79
CA MET A 15 2.05 1.48 -19.57
C MET A 15 2.78 2.28 -20.66
N ASP A 16 2.29 3.47 -20.94
CA ASP A 16 2.87 4.40 -21.90
C ASP A 16 3.99 5.22 -21.23
N PRO A 17 5.26 4.96 -21.53
CA PRO A 17 6.37 5.65 -20.87
C PRO A 17 6.48 7.14 -21.24
N ALA A 18 5.74 7.58 -22.26
CA ALA A 18 5.69 8.99 -22.63
C ALA A 18 4.67 9.81 -21.79
N LYS A 19 3.85 9.12 -20.97
CA LYS A 19 2.81 9.78 -20.17
C LYS A 19 3.10 9.64 -18.68
N ALA A 20 3.45 10.76 -18.05
CA ALA A 20 3.62 10.83 -16.61
C ALA A 20 2.30 11.18 -15.90
N VAL A 21 2.06 10.54 -14.74
CA VAL A 21 1.02 10.94 -13.80
C VAL A 21 1.44 12.24 -13.14
N SER A 22 0.53 13.23 -13.07
CA SER A 22 0.82 14.49 -12.39
C SER A 22 0.91 14.32 -10.87
N GLU A 23 1.79 15.09 -10.23
CA GLU A 23 2.04 15.01 -8.79
C GLU A 23 0.76 15.19 -7.96
N ASP A 24 -0.13 16.11 -8.36
CA ASP A 24 -1.41 16.33 -7.67
C ASP A 24 -2.33 15.11 -7.69
N LYS A 25 -2.27 14.25 -8.70
CA LYS A 25 -2.97 12.96 -8.73
C LYS A 25 -2.30 11.93 -7.84
N VAL A 26 -0.97 11.89 -7.86
CA VAL A 26 -0.19 11.00 -6.97
C VAL A 26 -0.46 11.36 -5.52
N ASP A 27 -0.46 12.65 -5.17
CA ASP A 27 -0.77 13.13 -3.83
C ASP A 27 -2.18 12.72 -3.37
N ARG A 28 -3.20 12.82 -4.24
CA ARG A 28 -4.55 12.34 -3.90
C ARG A 28 -4.63 10.83 -3.72
N ILE A 29 -3.85 10.06 -4.48
CA ILE A 29 -3.77 8.60 -4.32
C ILE A 29 -3.11 8.25 -2.98
N ILE A 30 -2.03 8.93 -2.61
CA ILE A 30 -1.35 8.76 -1.32
C ILE A 30 -2.26 9.20 -0.17
N GLU A 31 -2.95 10.33 -0.31
CA GLU A 31 -3.89 10.82 0.72
C GLU A 31 -5.02 9.82 0.98
N ALA A 32 -5.57 9.20 -0.05
CA ALA A 32 -6.57 8.15 0.11
C ALA A 32 -6.02 6.96 0.92
N ALA A 33 -4.77 6.57 0.67
CA ALA A 33 -4.11 5.53 1.46
C ALA A 33 -3.86 5.97 2.91
N ARG A 34 -3.43 7.23 3.14
CA ARG A 34 -3.20 7.81 4.46
C ARG A 34 -4.46 7.84 5.32
N LEU A 35 -5.62 8.05 4.70
CA LEU A 35 -6.93 8.06 5.36
C LEU A 35 -7.50 6.67 5.65
N ALA A 36 -6.77 5.60 5.33
CA ALA A 36 -7.22 4.24 5.62
C ALA A 36 -7.40 3.99 7.12
N PRO A 37 -8.48 3.33 7.54
CA PRO A 37 -8.62 2.90 8.93
C PRO A 37 -7.62 1.78 9.23
N THR A 38 -6.94 1.88 10.37
CA THR A 38 -6.03 0.85 10.84
C THR A 38 -6.37 0.37 12.23
N SER A 39 -6.02 -0.87 12.56
CA SER A 39 -6.22 -1.42 13.90
C SER A 39 -5.57 -0.52 14.95
N SER A 40 -6.32 -0.19 15.99
CA SER A 40 -5.87 0.68 17.09
C SER A 40 -5.39 2.08 16.66
N GLY A 41 -5.61 2.48 15.42
CA GLY A 41 -5.15 3.76 14.88
C GLY A 41 -3.62 3.90 14.81
N LEU A 42 -2.88 2.80 14.88
CA LEU A 42 -1.40 2.83 14.95
C LEU A 42 -0.73 3.14 13.61
N GLN A 43 -1.44 3.03 12.48
CA GLN A 43 -0.93 3.35 11.14
C GLN A 43 0.47 2.74 10.87
N PRO A 44 0.66 1.41 11.03
CA PRO A 44 1.97 0.77 11.14
C PRO A 44 2.62 0.53 9.78
N PHE A 45 2.65 1.53 8.90
CA PHE A 45 3.23 1.44 7.56
C PHE A 45 3.63 2.82 7.04
N GLU A 46 4.49 2.81 6.04
CA GLU A 46 4.89 3.98 5.24
C GLU A 46 4.71 3.69 3.75
N ILE A 47 4.56 4.74 2.95
CA ILE A 47 4.57 4.67 1.50
C ILE A 47 5.82 5.37 0.99
N ILE A 48 6.67 4.62 0.30
CA ILE A 48 7.85 5.16 -0.35
C ILE A 48 7.53 5.42 -1.82
N VAL A 49 7.69 6.65 -2.27
CA VAL A 49 7.48 7.04 -3.67
C VAL A 49 8.81 6.98 -4.41
N VAL A 50 8.91 6.12 -5.41
CA VAL A 50 10.11 5.94 -6.22
C VAL A 50 9.87 6.48 -7.62
N THR A 51 10.48 7.64 -7.93
CA THR A 51 10.45 8.28 -9.25
C THR A 51 11.77 8.12 -10.00
N ASN A 52 12.88 7.93 -9.27
CA ASN A 52 14.21 7.78 -9.85
C ASN A 52 14.26 6.59 -10.81
N PRO A 53 14.58 6.79 -12.11
CA PRO A 53 14.54 5.73 -13.11
C PRO A 53 15.60 4.63 -12.88
N GLU A 54 16.77 4.96 -12.32
CA GLU A 54 17.82 3.97 -12.03
C GLU A 54 17.40 3.05 -10.89
N VAL A 55 16.75 3.61 -9.86
CA VAL A 55 16.21 2.82 -8.74
C VAL A 55 15.07 1.92 -9.22
N ARG A 56 14.15 2.45 -10.06
CA ARG A 56 13.06 1.65 -10.63
C ARG A 56 13.57 0.52 -11.52
N ALA A 57 14.66 0.74 -12.28
CA ALA A 57 15.30 -0.31 -13.08
C ALA A 57 15.83 -1.45 -12.19
N LYS A 58 16.52 -1.11 -11.08
CA LYS A 58 16.98 -2.12 -10.12
C LYS A 58 15.83 -2.91 -9.49
N ILE A 59 14.73 -2.21 -9.17
CA ILE A 59 13.52 -2.86 -8.64
C ILE A 59 12.88 -3.78 -9.68
N GLN A 60 12.85 -3.38 -10.95
CA GLN A 60 12.33 -4.22 -12.03
C GLN A 60 13.07 -5.56 -12.14
N GLU A 61 14.40 -5.56 -12.03
CA GLU A 61 15.23 -6.78 -12.08
C GLU A 61 14.82 -7.82 -11.03
N ILE A 62 14.49 -7.36 -9.81
CA ILE A 62 14.08 -8.22 -8.70
C ILE A 62 12.56 -8.49 -8.67
N ALA A 63 11.81 -7.89 -9.60
CA ALA A 63 10.37 -8.00 -9.73
C ALA A 63 9.98 -8.69 -11.06
N TRP A 64 10.66 -9.76 -11.40
CA TRP A 64 10.42 -10.61 -12.59
C TRP A 64 10.38 -9.83 -13.90
N ASN A 65 11.17 -8.78 -14.00
CA ASN A 65 11.27 -7.89 -15.18
C ASN A 65 9.91 -7.32 -15.62
N GLN A 66 9.01 -7.04 -14.67
CA GLN A 66 7.71 -6.45 -14.95
C GLN A 66 7.88 -4.99 -15.44
N ALA A 67 7.63 -4.78 -16.73
CA ALA A 67 7.89 -3.49 -17.40
C ALA A 67 7.10 -2.31 -16.82
N GLN A 68 5.94 -2.56 -16.19
CA GLN A 68 5.12 -1.49 -15.59
C GLN A 68 5.88 -0.68 -14.53
N ILE A 69 6.92 -1.27 -13.90
CA ILE A 69 7.75 -0.61 -12.89
C ILE A 69 8.57 0.52 -13.50
N THR A 70 9.05 0.35 -14.75
CA THR A 70 9.85 1.34 -15.47
C THR A 70 9.02 2.15 -16.46
N ASP A 71 8.01 1.56 -17.10
CA ASP A 71 7.11 2.24 -18.04
C ASP A 71 6.15 3.21 -17.34
N GLY A 72 5.73 2.90 -16.12
CA GLY A 72 5.00 3.83 -15.26
C GLY A 72 5.87 5.01 -14.84
N SER A 73 5.26 6.12 -14.45
CA SER A 73 5.99 7.32 -13.98
C SER A 73 6.38 7.26 -12.51
N HIS A 74 5.58 6.58 -11.68
CA HIS A 74 5.77 6.47 -10.24
C HIS A 74 5.62 5.01 -9.80
N LEU A 75 6.40 4.63 -8.81
CA LEU A 75 6.25 3.38 -8.10
C LEU A 75 6.00 3.68 -6.62
N LEU A 76 4.84 3.28 -6.11
CA LEU A 76 4.56 3.34 -4.67
C LEU A 76 4.95 2.00 -4.04
N VAL A 77 5.80 2.04 -3.04
CA VAL A 77 6.18 0.86 -2.23
C VAL A 77 5.52 0.99 -0.87
N PHE A 78 4.66 0.06 -0.52
CA PHE A 78 4.04 -0.02 0.79
C PHE A 78 4.92 -0.87 1.69
N ALA A 79 5.44 -0.28 2.75
CA ALA A 79 6.31 -0.93 3.70
C ALA A 79 5.69 -0.86 5.11
N ALA A 80 5.55 -2.01 5.75
CA ALA A 80 4.99 -2.12 7.09
C ALA A 80 6.10 -2.10 8.15
N TRP A 81 5.75 -1.72 9.38
CA TRP A 81 6.64 -1.87 10.52
C TRP A 81 7.06 -3.33 10.68
N ASP A 82 8.33 -3.55 10.89
CA ASP A 82 8.88 -4.87 11.17
C ASP A 82 8.48 -5.40 12.54
N ASN A 83 8.15 -4.49 13.46
CA ASN A 83 7.65 -4.81 14.79
C ASN A 83 6.91 -3.61 15.41
N TYR A 84 6.07 -3.87 16.42
CA TYR A 84 5.46 -2.86 17.28
C TYR A 84 6.35 -2.61 18.49
N THR A 85 7.11 -1.52 18.48
CA THR A 85 7.94 -1.13 19.62
C THR A 85 7.19 -0.17 20.55
N PRO A 86 7.58 -0.08 21.84
CA PRO A 86 6.99 0.89 22.76
C PRO A 86 7.09 2.34 22.24
N GLU A 87 8.18 2.69 21.58
CA GLU A 87 8.40 4.03 21.01
C GLU A 87 7.37 4.35 19.93
N ARG A 88 7.13 3.41 19.01
CA ARG A 88 6.15 3.56 17.92
C ARG A 88 4.72 3.67 18.45
N ILE A 89 4.35 2.84 19.41
CA ILE A 89 3.04 2.88 20.05
C ILE A 89 2.88 4.22 20.76
N ASN A 90 3.85 4.63 21.59
CA ASN A 90 3.82 5.87 22.32
C ASN A 90 3.69 7.07 21.38
N HIS A 91 4.48 7.11 20.32
CA HIS A 91 4.44 8.19 19.33
C HIS A 91 3.02 8.39 18.76
N MET A 92 2.32 7.32 18.38
CA MET A 92 0.97 7.43 17.81
C MET A 92 -0.07 7.90 18.82
N PHE A 93 0.06 7.50 20.09
CA PHE A 93 -0.82 8.00 21.16
C PHE A 93 -0.54 9.45 21.50
N ASP A 94 0.73 9.85 21.52
CA ASP A 94 1.12 11.24 21.79
C ASP A 94 0.66 12.16 20.65
N LEU A 95 0.87 11.76 19.38
CA LEU A 95 0.32 12.45 18.22
C LEU A 95 -1.21 12.59 18.29
N THR A 96 -1.91 11.52 18.66
CA THR A 96 -3.37 11.56 18.80
C THR A 96 -3.82 12.55 19.88
N ASN A 97 -3.14 12.59 21.02
CA ASN A 97 -3.44 13.51 22.10
C ASN A 97 -3.15 14.96 21.70
N GLU A 98 -2.05 15.20 20.99
CA GLU A 98 -1.65 16.51 20.48
C GLU A 98 -2.69 17.04 19.48
N GLU A 99 -3.00 16.28 18.45
CA GLU A 99 -3.95 16.66 17.40
C GLU A 99 -5.39 16.89 17.93
N ARG A 100 -5.79 16.15 18.96
CA ARG A 100 -7.10 16.34 19.63
C ARG A 100 -7.11 17.42 20.68
N GLY A 101 -5.94 17.89 21.13
CA GLY A 101 -5.79 18.92 22.17
C GLY A 101 -6.16 18.48 23.59
N PHE A 102 -6.32 17.18 23.84
CA PHE A 102 -6.63 16.65 25.18
C PHE A 102 -6.19 15.18 25.32
N LYS A 103 -5.98 14.76 26.59
CA LYS A 103 -5.75 13.36 26.97
C LYS A 103 -7.06 12.73 27.44
N ASN A 104 -7.39 11.57 26.90
CA ASN A 104 -8.55 10.77 27.31
C ASN A 104 -8.08 9.60 28.18
N GLU A 105 -8.64 9.47 29.40
CA GLU A 105 -8.23 8.41 30.35
C GLU A 105 -8.43 6.99 29.79
N GLY A 106 -9.54 6.74 29.09
CA GLY A 106 -9.82 5.47 28.46
C GLY A 106 -8.81 5.14 27.35
N TRP A 107 -8.38 6.18 26.60
CA TRP A 107 -7.37 6.06 25.56
C TRP A 107 -5.98 5.75 26.14
N GLU A 108 -5.61 6.38 27.27
CA GLU A 108 -4.36 6.09 27.96
C GLU A 108 -4.36 4.66 28.58
N LYS A 109 -5.49 4.16 29.10
CA LYS A 109 -5.62 2.76 29.53
C LYS A 109 -5.43 1.80 28.36
N TYR A 110 -5.98 2.14 27.20
CA TYR A 110 -5.79 1.33 25.97
C TYR A 110 -4.32 1.36 25.51
N ARG A 111 -3.63 2.50 25.60
CA ARG A 111 -2.19 2.59 25.36
C ARG A 111 -1.41 1.60 26.22
N GLN A 112 -1.67 1.56 27.54
CA GLN A 112 -1.01 0.64 28.45
C GLN A 112 -1.29 -0.83 28.07
N PHE A 113 -2.52 -1.14 27.68
CA PHE A 113 -2.87 -2.47 27.19
C PHE A 113 -2.04 -2.87 25.96
N LEU A 114 -1.90 -1.99 24.96
CA LEU A 114 -1.11 -2.26 23.77
C LEU A 114 0.39 -2.39 24.08
N LEU A 115 0.92 -1.59 24.99
CA LEU A 115 2.30 -1.65 25.46
C LEU A 115 2.62 -2.96 26.20
N GLY A 116 1.64 -3.58 26.84
CA GLY A 116 1.75 -4.90 27.46
C GLY A 116 1.50 -6.05 26.49
N MET A 117 0.94 -5.80 25.30
CA MET A 117 0.56 -6.87 24.38
C MET A 117 1.58 -7.06 23.23
N TYR A 118 1.89 -5.96 22.53
CA TYR A 118 2.67 -6.07 21.30
C TYR A 118 4.17 -6.38 21.50
N PRO A 119 4.89 -5.74 22.46
CA PRO A 119 6.33 -5.98 22.61
C PRO A 119 6.71 -7.41 22.96
N ASP A 120 5.83 -8.13 23.67
CA ASP A 120 6.03 -9.52 24.09
C ASP A 120 5.60 -10.54 23.02
N ARG A 121 5.00 -10.08 21.92
CA ARG A 121 4.52 -10.91 20.83
C ARG A 121 5.65 -11.21 19.83
N ASP A 122 5.54 -12.35 19.13
CA ASP A 122 6.47 -12.70 18.06
C ASP A 122 6.57 -11.56 17.01
N PRO A 123 7.79 -11.08 16.69
CA PRO A 123 7.97 -10.00 15.71
C PRO A 123 7.39 -10.32 14.33
N GLU A 124 7.41 -11.59 13.88
CA GLU A 124 6.82 -11.97 12.60
C GLU A 124 5.30 -11.88 12.63
N GLU A 125 4.65 -12.28 13.73
CA GLU A 125 3.21 -12.07 13.91
C GLU A 125 2.85 -10.57 13.93
N ASN A 126 3.70 -9.73 14.52
CA ASN A 126 3.55 -8.29 14.55
C ASN A 126 3.68 -7.70 13.14
N PHE A 127 4.69 -8.13 12.38
CA PHE A 127 4.86 -7.72 11.00
C PHE A 127 3.65 -8.12 10.14
N GLU A 128 3.18 -9.36 10.24
CA GLU A 128 2.00 -9.84 9.51
C GLU A 128 0.74 -9.02 9.86
N HIS A 129 0.59 -8.61 11.12
CA HIS A 129 -0.49 -7.72 11.52
C HIS A 129 -0.34 -6.32 10.90
N ALA A 130 0.86 -5.76 10.92
CA ALA A 130 1.16 -4.47 10.32
C ALA A 130 0.96 -4.49 8.79
N ALA A 131 1.41 -5.55 8.13
CA ALA A 131 1.22 -5.76 6.69
C ALA A 131 -0.26 -5.75 6.27
N ARG A 132 -1.15 -6.38 7.07
CA ARG A 132 -2.61 -6.33 6.81
C ARG A 132 -3.15 -4.90 6.85
N GLN A 133 -2.60 -4.02 7.71
CA GLN A 133 -3.00 -2.61 7.74
C GLN A 133 -2.52 -1.87 6.47
N ALA A 134 -1.30 -2.15 6.02
CA ALA A 134 -0.79 -1.63 4.75
C ALA A 134 -1.65 -2.06 3.55
N TYR A 135 -2.20 -3.29 3.54
CA TYR A 135 -3.12 -3.76 2.50
C TYR A 135 -4.46 -3.02 2.48
N ILE A 136 -4.97 -2.58 3.64
CA ILE A 136 -6.18 -1.73 3.68
C ILE A 136 -5.89 -0.41 2.95
N ALA A 137 -4.78 0.24 3.28
CA ALA A 137 -4.34 1.48 2.62
C ALA A 137 -4.06 1.27 1.13
N PHE A 138 -3.41 0.17 0.77
CA PHE A 138 -3.15 -0.22 -0.61
C PHE A 138 -4.44 -0.37 -1.43
N GLY A 139 -5.47 -1.00 -0.88
CA GLY A 139 -6.78 -1.10 -1.52
C GLY A 139 -7.42 0.26 -1.78
N MET A 140 -7.25 1.23 -0.85
CA MET A 140 -7.73 2.60 -1.02
C MET A 140 -6.93 3.35 -2.09
N ALA A 141 -5.62 3.20 -2.14
CA ALA A 141 -4.78 3.76 -3.21
C ALA A 141 -5.20 3.25 -4.60
N VAL A 142 -5.42 1.95 -4.73
CA VAL A 142 -5.89 1.32 -5.99
C VAL A 142 -7.25 1.87 -6.42
N ALA A 143 -8.17 2.09 -5.47
CA ALA A 143 -9.48 2.66 -5.74
C ALA A 143 -9.36 4.14 -6.16
N GLN A 144 -8.57 4.93 -5.44
CA GLN A 144 -8.37 6.34 -5.76
C GLN A 144 -7.67 6.53 -7.11
N ALA A 145 -6.66 5.71 -7.44
CA ALA A 145 -6.04 5.74 -8.77
C ALA A 145 -7.09 5.59 -9.88
N ALA A 146 -8.06 4.69 -9.71
CA ALA A 146 -9.16 4.53 -10.66
C ALA A 146 -10.07 5.77 -10.73
N PHE A 147 -10.30 6.48 -9.62
CA PHE A 147 -11.05 7.75 -9.64
C PHE A 147 -10.29 8.84 -10.40
N GLU A 148 -8.96 8.90 -10.25
CA GLU A 148 -8.09 9.85 -10.96
C GLU A 148 -7.93 9.51 -12.46
N GLY A 149 -8.45 8.35 -12.91
CA GLY A 149 -8.21 7.86 -14.27
C GLY A 149 -6.74 7.46 -14.49
N VAL A 150 -6.06 7.06 -13.42
CA VAL A 150 -4.68 6.57 -13.41
C VAL A 150 -4.70 5.05 -13.40
N ASP A 151 -3.95 4.44 -14.27
CA ASP A 151 -3.73 3.00 -14.26
C ASP A 151 -2.75 2.62 -13.15
N ALA A 152 -3.10 1.59 -12.42
CA ALA A 152 -2.32 1.07 -11.31
C ALA A 152 -2.28 -0.46 -11.38
N THR A 153 -1.09 -1.02 -11.25
CA THR A 153 -0.89 -2.49 -11.28
C THR A 153 -0.46 -3.00 -9.92
N PRO A 154 -1.37 -3.59 -9.13
CA PRO A 154 -1.02 -4.22 -7.86
C PRO A 154 -0.04 -5.37 -8.05
N MET A 155 1.08 -5.38 -7.32
CA MET A 155 2.13 -6.39 -7.44
C MET A 155 2.63 -6.88 -6.08
N GLU A 156 2.71 -8.21 -5.94
CA GLU A 156 3.46 -8.93 -4.90
C GLU A 156 4.65 -9.72 -5.50
N GLY A 157 4.74 -9.75 -6.84
CA GLY A 157 5.76 -10.46 -7.58
C GLY A 157 7.09 -9.71 -7.59
N PHE A 158 7.80 -9.73 -6.46
CA PHE A 158 9.16 -9.21 -6.30
C PHE A 158 9.87 -9.95 -5.15
N GLU A 159 11.18 -9.74 -4.99
CA GLU A 159 11.97 -10.29 -3.89
C GLU A 159 12.02 -9.27 -2.71
N PRO A 160 11.24 -9.45 -1.62
CA PRO A 160 11.12 -8.43 -0.57
C PRO A 160 12.46 -8.06 0.08
N ALA A 161 13.29 -9.05 0.39
CA ALA A 161 14.58 -8.79 1.03
C ALA A 161 15.51 -7.90 0.19
N LYS A 162 15.51 -8.10 -1.14
CA LYS A 162 16.30 -7.26 -2.06
C LYS A 162 15.69 -5.88 -2.22
N LEU A 163 14.36 -5.75 -2.22
CA LEU A 163 13.70 -4.45 -2.24
C LEU A 163 14.01 -3.66 -0.97
N ASP A 164 13.96 -4.34 0.19
CA ASP A 164 14.33 -3.73 1.47
C ASP A 164 15.77 -3.20 1.45
N GLU A 165 16.71 -3.95 0.85
CA GLU A 165 18.11 -3.54 0.69
C GLU A 165 18.24 -2.34 -0.25
N ILE A 166 17.63 -2.38 -1.44
CA ILE A 166 17.67 -1.27 -2.42
C ILE A 166 17.18 0.04 -1.80
N LEU A 167 16.18 -0.01 -0.93
CA LEU A 167 15.55 1.18 -0.33
C LEU A 167 16.00 1.48 1.11
N GLY A 168 16.88 0.66 1.70
CA GLY A 168 17.35 0.83 3.08
C GLY A 168 16.22 0.74 4.10
N LEU A 169 15.24 -0.15 3.89
CA LEU A 169 14.03 -0.20 4.72
C LEU A 169 14.30 -0.77 6.11
N ARG A 170 15.18 -1.76 6.21
CA ARG A 170 15.47 -2.45 7.49
C ARG A 170 16.10 -1.51 8.51
N GLU A 171 16.90 -0.56 8.07
CA GLU A 171 17.51 0.47 8.95
C GLU A 171 16.45 1.40 9.56
N LYS A 172 15.29 1.49 8.91
CA LYS A 172 14.12 2.25 9.38
C LYS A 172 13.13 1.39 10.16
N GLY A 173 13.42 0.10 10.35
CA GLY A 173 12.50 -0.86 10.97
C GLY A 173 11.28 -1.14 10.09
N LEU A 174 11.43 -1.11 8.78
CA LEU A 174 10.39 -1.35 7.80
C LEU A 174 10.68 -2.60 6.97
N ARG A 175 9.63 -3.21 6.47
CA ARG A 175 9.67 -4.31 5.50
C ARG A 175 8.70 -4.04 4.37
N SER A 176 9.13 -4.25 3.12
CA SER A 176 8.26 -4.12 1.96
C SER A 176 7.15 -5.19 1.95
N VAL A 177 5.94 -4.78 1.59
CA VAL A 177 4.74 -5.63 1.59
C VAL A 177 4.20 -5.80 0.18
N THR A 178 3.98 -4.70 -0.53
CA THR A 178 3.43 -4.68 -1.88
C THR A 178 3.85 -3.42 -2.62
N ILE A 179 3.82 -3.46 -3.96
CA ILE A 179 4.21 -2.33 -4.79
C ILE A 179 3.10 -1.99 -5.80
N LEU A 180 3.02 -0.72 -6.18
CA LEU A 180 2.00 -0.17 -7.07
C LEU A 180 2.61 0.79 -8.10
N PRO A 181 3.02 0.32 -9.27
CA PRO A 181 3.32 1.19 -10.39
C PRO A 181 2.08 1.99 -10.82
N LEU A 182 2.28 3.28 -11.07
CA LEU A 182 1.27 4.22 -11.56
C LEU A 182 1.67 4.75 -12.93
N GLY A 183 0.70 4.83 -13.83
CA GLY A 183 0.91 5.33 -15.20
C GLY A 183 -0.40 5.42 -15.97
N TYR A 184 -0.30 5.41 -17.27
CA TYR A 184 -1.43 5.34 -18.18
C TYR A 184 -1.25 4.16 -19.12
N ARG A 185 -2.32 3.39 -19.36
CA ARG A 185 -2.27 2.21 -20.23
C ARG A 185 -1.83 2.56 -21.65
N GLN A 186 -1.04 1.67 -22.21
CA GLN A 186 -0.80 1.58 -23.64
C GLN A 186 -1.57 0.36 -24.14
N GLU A 187 -2.63 0.59 -24.91
CA GLU A 187 -3.51 -0.51 -25.36
C GLU A 187 -2.78 -1.46 -26.32
N GLU A 188 -1.92 -0.91 -27.17
CA GLU A 188 -1.10 -1.71 -28.06
C GLU A 188 -0.05 -2.51 -27.25
N GLY A 189 -0.16 -3.82 -27.33
CA GLY A 189 0.70 -4.77 -26.62
C GLY A 189 0.25 -5.12 -25.20
N ASP A 190 -0.83 -4.54 -24.68
CA ASP A 190 -1.48 -5.01 -23.45
C ASP A 190 -2.46 -6.14 -23.76
N TRP A 191 -2.04 -7.37 -23.51
CA TRP A 191 -2.85 -8.56 -23.81
C TRP A 191 -4.13 -8.66 -22.96
N LEU A 192 -4.24 -7.88 -21.88
CA LEU A 192 -5.38 -7.94 -20.96
C LEU A 192 -6.45 -6.88 -21.25
N VAL A 193 -6.13 -5.86 -22.03
CA VAL A 193 -6.99 -4.67 -22.22
C VAL A 193 -8.40 -5.00 -22.73
N ASN A 194 -8.52 -5.97 -23.64
CA ASN A 194 -9.79 -6.38 -24.24
C ASN A 194 -10.42 -7.60 -23.57
N LEU A 195 -9.84 -8.12 -22.50
CA LEU A 195 -10.38 -9.27 -21.81
C LEU A 195 -11.38 -8.89 -20.74
N LYS A 196 -12.46 -9.65 -20.65
CA LYS A 196 -13.48 -9.48 -19.63
C LYS A 196 -12.88 -9.72 -18.24
N LYS A 197 -13.13 -8.81 -17.31
CA LYS A 197 -12.81 -9.00 -15.90
C LYS A 197 -13.59 -10.16 -15.31
N ILE A 198 -12.88 -11.14 -14.77
CA ILE A 198 -13.49 -12.32 -14.15
C ILE A 198 -13.58 -12.14 -12.64
N ARG A 199 -14.74 -12.43 -12.09
CA ARG A 199 -15.01 -12.57 -10.65
C ARG A 199 -15.90 -13.77 -10.43
N ARG A 200 -15.77 -14.41 -9.28
CA ARG A 200 -16.68 -15.49 -8.88
C ARG A 200 -18.12 -14.98 -8.84
N PRO A 201 -19.11 -15.81 -9.17
CA PRO A 201 -20.52 -15.48 -8.93
C PRO A 201 -20.78 -15.12 -7.46
N LEU A 202 -21.77 -14.26 -7.22
CA LEU A 202 -22.04 -13.71 -5.88
C LEU A 202 -22.40 -14.80 -4.85
N ASP A 203 -23.13 -15.81 -5.26
CA ASP A 203 -23.52 -16.99 -4.47
C ASP A 203 -22.33 -17.86 -4.03
N GLN A 204 -21.23 -17.83 -4.82
CA GLN A 204 -19.96 -18.48 -4.47
C GLN A 204 -19.02 -17.60 -3.66
N PHE A 205 -19.30 -16.29 -3.63
CA PHE A 205 -18.45 -15.30 -2.97
C PHE A 205 -18.98 -14.91 -1.59
N VAL A 206 -20.27 -14.98 -1.37
CA VAL A 206 -20.93 -14.56 -0.13
C VAL A 206 -21.66 -15.75 0.49
N THR A 207 -21.39 -16.02 1.75
CA THR A 207 -22.21 -16.91 2.60
C THR A 207 -23.06 -16.06 3.52
N LYS A 208 -24.38 -16.27 3.52
CA LYS A 208 -25.30 -15.66 4.49
C LYS A 208 -25.57 -16.68 5.58
N VAL A 209 -25.56 -16.24 6.83
CA VAL A 209 -25.96 -17.01 8.02
C VAL A 209 -27.13 -16.26 8.62
N ASP A 210 -28.29 -16.89 8.62
CA ASP A 210 -29.57 -16.34 9.16
C ASP A 210 -29.78 -16.81 10.59
#